data_df39e850207d516d547a83d5dfbceba4
#
_entry.id   df39e850207d516d547a83d5dfbceba4
#
_cell.length_a   1.000
_cell.length_b   1.000
_cell.length_c   1.000
_cell.angle_alpha   90.00
_cell.angle_beta   90.00
_cell.angle_gamma   90.00
#
_symmetry.space_group_name_H-M   'P 1'
#
loop_
_entity.id
_entity.type
_entity.pdbx_description
1 polymer ?
#
loop_
_entity_poly.entity_id
_entity_poly.type
_entity_poly.pdbx_seq_one_letter_code
_entity_poly.pdbx_strand_id
1 'polypeptide(L)'
;QRLVELGPEGFAKWMRSQDQVLVTDTTFRDAHQSLLATRVRGRDLVAAAPYVARMTPELLSVEAWGGATYDVALRFLGENPWSRLAQLREELPNLCIQMLLRGRNTVGYTPYPVEVTDAFVEEAAHTGVDIFRIFDALNDVSQMAPAIAAVRNKTESLAEVGMSFTGNFLDPKEDLYTLDYYLKLADRIVDAGAHVLAIKDMAGLLRPQAASVLVSALRERFDLPVHLHTHDTAGGQLATLLAAVDAGVDAVDVASAPMAGTTSQPAFSSLVAALENTERDTGI
;
A
#
# COMPACT_ATOMS: atom_id res chain seq x y z
N GLN A 1 -6.68 -8.77 -15.99
CA GLN A 1 -6.69 -7.82 -14.84
C GLN A 1 -7.47 -6.56 -15.20
N ARG A 2 -8.28 -6.07 -14.24
CA ARG A 2 -9.11 -4.88 -14.43
C ARG A 2 -8.29 -3.61 -14.67
N LEU A 3 -7.10 -3.50 -14.07
CA LEU A 3 -6.20 -2.36 -14.33
C LEU A 3 -5.80 -2.29 -15.81
N VAL A 4 -5.51 -3.41 -16.45
CA VAL A 4 -5.16 -3.45 -17.88
C VAL A 4 -6.35 -3.03 -18.76
N GLU A 5 -7.57 -3.36 -18.34
CA GLU A 5 -8.79 -3.04 -19.11
C GLU A 5 -9.18 -1.55 -18.99
N LEU A 6 -8.99 -0.98 -17.81
CA LEU A 6 -9.48 0.38 -17.48
C LEU A 6 -8.39 1.46 -17.58
N GLY A 7 -7.12 1.06 -17.59
CA GLY A 7 -5.99 1.96 -17.38
C GLY A 7 -5.95 2.52 -15.93
N PRO A 8 -4.87 3.22 -15.54
CA PRO A 8 -4.68 3.66 -14.15
C PRO A 8 -5.75 4.64 -13.66
N GLU A 9 -6.16 5.63 -14.45
CA GLU A 9 -7.22 6.56 -14.09
C GLU A 9 -8.60 5.90 -13.99
N GLY A 10 -8.91 5.01 -14.92
CA GLY A 10 -10.17 4.23 -14.91
C GLY A 10 -10.22 3.28 -13.72
N PHE A 11 -9.08 2.66 -13.38
CA PHE A 11 -8.99 1.78 -12.23
C PHE A 11 -9.14 2.53 -10.90
N ALA A 12 -8.53 3.72 -10.76
CA ALA A 12 -8.72 4.56 -9.58
C ALA A 12 -10.19 4.98 -9.42
N LYS A 13 -10.86 5.38 -10.50
CA LYS A 13 -12.31 5.69 -10.48
C LYS A 13 -13.14 4.46 -10.11
N TRP A 14 -12.78 3.28 -10.63
CA TRP A 14 -13.44 2.04 -10.24
C TRP A 14 -13.25 1.76 -8.75
N MET A 15 -12.04 1.87 -8.19
CA MET A 15 -11.80 1.71 -6.75
C MET A 15 -12.72 2.64 -5.93
N ARG A 16 -12.81 3.91 -6.34
CA ARG A 16 -13.59 4.95 -5.66
C ARG A 16 -15.10 4.69 -5.70
N SER A 17 -15.58 3.95 -6.70
CA SER A 17 -17.00 3.69 -6.92
C SER A 17 -17.52 2.40 -6.26
N GLN A 18 -16.66 1.64 -5.57
CA GLN A 18 -17.09 0.39 -4.94
C GLN A 18 -17.81 0.64 -3.62
N ASP A 19 -18.90 -0.07 -3.39
CA ASP A 19 -19.59 -0.08 -2.09
C ASP A 19 -18.82 -0.93 -1.07
N GLN A 20 -18.29 -2.07 -1.50
CA GLN A 20 -17.44 -2.94 -0.67
C GLN A 20 -16.07 -2.29 -0.39
N VAL A 21 -15.44 -2.63 0.74
CA VAL A 21 -14.05 -2.25 0.98
C VAL A 21 -13.11 -3.19 0.24
N LEU A 22 -12.16 -2.62 -0.47
CA LEU A 22 -11.12 -3.38 -1.19
C LEU A 22 -9.99 -3.78 -0.24
N VAL A 23 -9.37 -4.92 -0.51
CA VAL A 23 -8.37 -5.50 0.41
C VAL A 23 -7.05 -5.75 -0.32
N THR A 24 -5.95 -5.29 0.28
CA THR A 24 -4.58 -5.64 -0.12
C THR A 24 -3.96 -6.59 0.89
N ASP A 25 -3.44 -7.72 0.44
CA ASP A 25 -2.68 -8.65 1.27
C ASP A 25 -1.19 -8.28 1.27
N THR A 26 -0.66 -7.95 2.44
CA THR A 26 0.75 -7.55 2.64
C THR A 26 1.65 -8.70 3.08
N THR A 27 1.13 -9.92 3.16
CA THR A 27 1.84 -11.11 3.64
C THR A 27 3.14 -11.35 2.89
N PHE A 28 3.17 -11.05 1.59
CA PHE A 28 4.31 -11.33 0.70
C PHE A 28 5.43 -10.29 0.76
N ARG A 29 5.20 -9.14 1.42
CA ARG A 29 6.23 -8.11 1.62
C ARG A 29 6.28 -7.56 3.04
N ASP A 30 5.34 -6.67 3.44
CA ASP A 30 5.47 -5.90 4.67
C ASP A 30 5.33 -6.76 5.93
N ALA A 31 4.44 -7.73 5.93
CA ALA A 31 4.27 -8.62 7.06
C ALA A 31 5.57 -9.37 7.42
N HIS A 32 6.22 -10.01 6.45
CA HIS A 32 7.47 -10.71 6.72
C HIS A 32 8.69 -9.76 6.86
N GLN A 33 8.61 -8.57 6.27
CA GLN A 33 9.60 -7.52 6.56
C GLN A 33 9.56 -7.14 8.03
N SER A 34 8.37 -6.97 8.59
CA SER A 34 8.15 -6.54 9.96
C SER A 34 8.42 -7.63 11.00
N LEU A 35 8.03 -8.89 10.72
CA LEU A 35 8.14 -10.00 11.67
C LEU A 35 9.41 -10.81 11.53
N LEU A 36 9.94 -10.97 10.32
CA LEU A 36 11.03 -11.90 10.00
C LEU A 36 12.22 -11.21 9.33
N ALA A 37 12.38 -9.90 9.54
CA ALA A 37 13.44 -9.09 8.93
C ALA A 37 13.59 -9.35 7.41
N THR A 38 12.47 -9.54 6.71
CA THR A 38 12.41 -9.81 5.26
C THR A 38 13.03 -11.16 4.85
N ARG A 39 13.17 -12.13 5.78
CA ARG A 39 13.92 -13.38 5.55
C ARG A 39 13.11 -14.51 4.92
N VAL A 40 11.85 -14.28 4.47
CA VAL A 40 11.12 -15.30 3.71
C VAL A 40 11.75 -15.46 2.32
N ARG A 41 12.05 -16.70 1.96
CA ARG A 41 12.71 -17.02 0.68
C ARG A 41 11.74 -16.92 -0.48
N GLY A 42 12.24 -16.53 -1.64
CA GLY A 42 11.43 -16.41 -2.87
C GLY A 42 10.66 -17.68 -3.20
N ARG A 43 11.31 -18.87 -3.06
CA ARG A 43 10.66 -20.16 -3.33
C ARG A 43 9.43 -20.42 -2.45
N ASP A 44 9.44 -19.94 -1.20
CA ASP A 44 8.34 -20.16 -0.26
C ASP A 44 7.15 -19.23 -0.61
N LEU A 45 7.43 -18.00 -1.05
CA LEU A 45 6.42 -17.06 -1.56
C LEU A 45 5.81 -17.56 -2.88
N VAL A 46 6.64 -17.97 -3.82
CA VAL A 46 6.20 -18.50 -5.13
C VAL A 46 5.33 -19.76 -4.94
N ALA A 47 5.66 -20.63 -3.98
CA ALA A 47 4.86 -21.81 -3.69
C ALA A 47 3.48 -21.46 -3.10
N ALA A 48 3.34 -20.36 -2.36
CA ALA A 48 2.06 -19.92 -1.78
C ALA A 48 1.21 -19.12 -2.77
N ALA A 49 1.82 -18.39 -3.68
CA ALA A 49 1.16 -17.45 -4.58
C ALA A 49 -0.01 -18.04 -5.41
N PRO A 50 0.08 -19.24 -6.02
CA PRO A 50 -1.02 -19.79 -6.80
C PRO A 50 -2.25 -20.16 -5.94
N TYR A 51 -2.07 -20.39 -4.66
CA TYR A 51 -3.21 -20.59 -3.74
C TYR A 51 -3.92 -19.27 -3.47
N VAL A 52 -3.19 -18.19 -3.23
CA VAL A 52 -3.76 -16.84 -3.06
C VAL A 52 -4.52 -16.43 -4.32
N ALA A 53 -3.92 -16.59 -5.51
CA ALA A 53 -4.55 -16.26 -6.78
C ALA A 53 -5.88 -16.98 -7.02
N ARG A 54 -6.02 -18.24 -6.54
CA ARG A 54 -7.23 -19.04 -6.72
C ARG A 54 -8.25 -18.88 -5.62
N MET A 55 -7.81 -18.71 -4.37
CA MET A 55 -8.69 -18.73 -3.19
C MET A 55 -9.19 -17.35 -2.79
N THR A 56 -8.51 -16.29 -3.21
CA THR A 56 -8.87 -14.91 -2.92
C THR A 56 -8.74 -14.01 -4.17
N PRO A 57 -9.45 -14.37 -5.28
CA PRO A 57 -9.36 -13.62 -6.55
C PRO A 57 -10.00 -12.21 -6.44
N GLU A 58 -10.72 -11.92 -5.37
CA GLU A 58 -11.37 -10.64 -5.07
C GLU A 58 -10.39 -9.61 -4.49
N LEU A 59 -9.18 -10.01 -4.09
CA LEU A 59 -8.17 -9.08 -3.60
C LEU A 59 -7.90 -7.96 -4.61
N LEU A 60 -7.80 -6.74 -4.11
CA LEU A 60 -7.34 -5.58 -4.90
C LEU A 60 -5.92 -5.83 -5.40
N SER A 61 -5.04 -6.23 -4.48
CA SER A 61 -3.64 -6.47 -4.78
C SER A 61 -2.97 -7.38 -3.72
N VAL A 62 -1.81 -7.89 -4.11
CA VAL A 62 -0.83 -8.52 -3.21
C VAL A 62 0.39 -7.63 -3.15
N GLU A 63 0.75 -7.09 -1.99
CA GLU A 63 1.99 -6.36 -1.83
C GLU A 63 3.15 -7.36 -1.69
N ALA A 64 3.95 -7.49 -2.75
CA ALA A 64 4.89 -8.59 -2.88
C ALA A 64 6.35 -8.15 -3.11
N TRP A 65 6.61 -6.85 -3.31
CA TRP A 65 7.95 -6.39 -3.69
C TRP A 65 8.27 -4.97 -3.18
N GLY A 66 9.51 -4.54 -3.39
CA GLY A 66 9.99 -3.24 -2.90
C GLY A 66 10.35 -3.25 -1.42
N GLY A 67 10.40 -2.10 -0.78
CA GLY A 67 10.86 -1.96 0.59
C GLY A 67 12.25 -2.54 0.78
N ALA A 68 12.43 -3.44 1.75
CA ALA A 68 13.69 -4.14 2.01
C ALA A 68 13.83 -5.45 1.23
N THR A 69 12.82 -5.93 0.50
CA THR A 69 12.88 -7.23 -0.19
C THR A 69 13.97 -7.28 -1.25
N TYR A 70 14.23 -6.18 -1.95
CA TYR A 70 15.27 -6.09 -2.96
C TYR A 70 16.66 -6.30 -2.36
N ASP A 71 17.00 -5.51 -1.35
CA ASP A 71 18.29 -5.53 -0.68
C ASP A 71 18.53 -6.85 0.08
N VAL A 72 17.52 -7.33 0.80
CA VAL A 72 17.62 -8.58 1.57
C VAL A 72 17.75 -9.81 0.67
N ALA A 73 17.04 -9.85 -0.47
CA ALA A 73 17.21 -10.93 -1.45
C ALA A 73 18.67 -11.04 -1.90
N LEU A 74 19.28 -9.92 -2.28
CA LEU A 74 20.68 -9.87 -2.73
C LEU A 74 21.67 -10.18 -1.60
N ARG A 75 21.57 -9.46 -0.47
CA ARG A 75 22.63 -9.48 0.56
C ARG A 75 22.56 -10.66 1.51
N PHE A 76 21.38 -11.17 1.78
CA PHE A 76 21.19 -12.17 2.85
C PHE A 76 20.63 -13.50 2.35
N LEU A 77 19.87 -13.51 1.26
CA LEU A 77 19.26 -14.74 0.76
C LEU A 77 20.00 -15.31 -0.47
N GLY A 78 20.88 -14.51 -1.09
CA GLY A 78 21.58 -14.91 -2.32
C GLY A 78 20.62 -15.12 -3.50
N GLU A 79 19.50 -14.39 -3.50
CA GLU A 79 18.45 -14.47 -4.54
C GLU A 79 18.48 -13.25 -5.44
N ASN A 80 18.14 -13.44 -6.72
CA ASN A 80 17.90 -12.34 -7.63
C ASN A 80 16.48 -11.76 -7.39
N PRO A 81 16.35 -10.49 -6.96
CA PRO A 81 15.03 -9.89 -6.67
C PRO A 81 14.16 -9.74 -7.92
N TRP A 82 14.73 -9.52 -9.09
CA TRP A 82 13.99 -9.43 -10.36
C TRP A 82 13.40 -10.77 -10.76
N SER A 83 14.19 -11.85 -10.66
CA SER A 83 13.67 -13.20 -10.91
C SER A 83 12.56 -13.59 -9.93
N ARG A 84 12.66 -13.15 -8.66
CA ARG A 84 11.58 -13.33 -7.67
C ARG A 84 10.30 -12.61 -8.12
N LEU A 85 10.41 -11.36 -8.57
CA LEU A 85 9.25 -10.60 -9.06
C LEU A 85 8.61 -11.26 -10.28
N ALA A 86 9.41 -11.66 -11.27
CA ALA A 86 8.93 -12.34 -12.45
C ALA A 86 8.18 -13.64 -12.12
N GLN A 87 8.73 -14.47 -11.24
CA GLN A 87 8.07 -15.71 -10.79
C GLN A 87 6.75 -15.43 -10.06
N LEU A 88 6.73 -14.41 -9.17
CA LEU A 88 5.49 -14.02 -8.50
C LEU A 88 4.44 -13.51 -9.50
N ARG A 89 4.85 -12.78 -10.54
CA ARG A 89 3.93 -12.35 -11.61
C ARG A 89 3.32 -13.53 -12.36
N GLU A 90 4.10 -14.58 -12.63
CA GLU A 90 3.60 -15.80 -13.26
C GLU A 90 2.55 -16.52 -12.42
N GLU A 91 2.76 -16.55 -11.09
CA GLU A 91 1.88 -17.26 -10.15
C GLU A 91 0.67 -16.45 -9.67
N LEU A 92 0.67 -15.12 -9.88
CA LEU A 92 -0.41 -14.19 -9.53
C LEU A 92 -1.02 -13.53 -10.79
N PRO A 93 -1.42 -14.26 -11.84
CA PRO A 93 -1.78 -13.67 -13.14
C PRO A 93 -3.02 -12.77 -13.10
N ASN A 94 -3.92 -13.00 -12.17
CA ASN A 94 -5.21 -12.31 -12.01
C ASN A 94 -5.20 -11.16 -10.98
N LEU A 95 -4.20 -11.10 -10.12
CA LEU A 95 -4.11 -10.09 -9.06
C LEU A 95 -3.10 -8.99 -9.41
N CYS A 96 -3.34 -7.78 -8.96
CA CYS A 96 -2.34 -6.73 -9.04
C CYS A 96 -1.19 -7.01 -8.07
N ILE A 97 0.06 -6.83 -8.52
CA ILE A 97 1.23 -6.84 -7.67
C ILE A 97 1.55 -5.40 -7.27
N GLN A 98 1.59 -5.17 -5.95
CA GLN A 98 1.96 -3.89 -5.39
C GLN A 98 3.39 -3.93 -4.84
N MET A 99 4.11 -2.80 -4.99
CA MET A 99 5.40 -2.60 -4.37
C MET A 99 5.47 -1.32 -3.54
N LEU A 100 6.35 -1.31 -2.54
CA LEU A 100 6.73 -0.11 -1.80
C LEU A 100 7.94 0.56 -2.46
N LEU A 101 7.80 1.84 -2.81
CA LEU A 101 8.86 2.66 -3.43
C LEU A 101 9.17 3.88 -2.55
N ARG A 102 10.42 4.04 -2.14
CA ARG A 102 10.87 5.12 -1.25
C ARG A 102 11.23 6.40 -2.02
N GLY A 103 10.28 6.96 -2.78
CA GLY A 103 10.54 8.15 -3.59
C GLY A 103 11.85 8.03 -4.39
N ARG A 104 12.71 9.05 -4.34
CA ARG A 104 14.04 9.05 -5.00
C ARG A 104 15.02 8.01 -4.47
N ASN A 105 14.81 7.49 -3.25
CA ASN A 105 15.64 6.41 -2.73
C ASN A 105 15.32 5.07 -3.39
N THR A 106 14.25 4.97 -4.16
CA THR A 106 13.74 3.75 -4.81
C THR A 106 13.66 2.57 -3.82
N VAL A 107 14.58 1.61 -3.88
CA VAL A 107 14.73 0.51 -2.93
C VAL A 107 16.01 0.62 -2.08
N GLY A 108 16.73 1.74 -2.20
CA GLY A 108 17.95 2.04 -1.44
C GLY A 108 17.71 2.92 -0.20
N TYR A 109 18.80 3.52 0.29
CA TYR A 109 18.82 4.33 1.51
C TYR A 109 19.31 5.76 1.29
N THR A 110 19.70 6.09 0.06
CA THR A 110 20.14 7.42 -0.37
C THR A 110 19.46 7.76 -1.71
N PRO A 111 19.22 9.05 -2.01
CA PRO A 111 18.61 9.43 -3.27
C PRO A 111 19.44 9.02 -4.48
N TYR A 112 18.80 8.39 -5.44
CA TYR A 112 19.39 8.12 -6.76
C TYR A 112 19.19 9.30 -7.73
N PRO A 113 20.02 9.39 -8.79
CA PRO A 113 19.72 10.23 -9.94
C PRO A 113 18.33 9.90 -10.52
N VAL A 114 17.66 10.91 -11.07
CA VAL A 114 16.29 10.73 -11.60
C VAL A 114 16.24 9.66 -12.68
N GLU A 115 17.25 9.60 -13.54
CA GLU A 115 17.36 8.62 -14.62
C GLU A 115 17.40 7.16 -14.10
N VAL A 116 17.98 6.96 -12.92
CA VAL A 116 18.02 5.64 -12.27
C VAL A 116 16.64 5.30 -11.72
N THR A 117 15.94 6.26 -11.12
CA THR A 117 14.55 6.08 -10.65
C THR A 117 13.63 5.76 -11.82
N ASP A 118 13.77 6.47 -12.92
CA ASP A 118 13.00 6.27 -14.15
C ASP A 118 13.19 4.86 -14.70
N ALA A 119 14.45 4.45 -14.93
CA ALA A 119 14.78 3.12 -15.45
C ALA A 119 14.34 1.99 -14.51
N PHE A 120 14.45 2.21 -13.19
CA PHE A 120 13.98 1.25 -12.19
C PHE A 120 12.46 1.06 -12.24
N VAL A 121 11.70 2.15 -12.34
CA VAL A 121 10.22 2.11 -12.41
C VAL A 121 9.75 1.43 -13.69
N GLU A 122 10.36 1.78 -14.84
CA GLU A 122 10.07 1.14 -16.13
C GLU A 122 10.31 -0.37 -16.07
N GLU A 123 11.47 -0.80 -15.57
CA GLU A 123 11.81 -2.22 -15.46
C GLU A 123 10.92 -2.96 -14.45
N ALA A 124 10.58 -2.34 -13.32
CA ALA A 124 9.70 -2.94 -12.33
C ALA A 124 8.28 -3.14 -12.88
N ALA A 125 7.74 -2.16 -13.60
CA ALA A 125 6.44 -2.28 -14.26
C ALA A 125 6.47 -3.35 -15.36
N HIS A 126 7.51 -3.37 -16.20
CA HIS A 126 7.71 -4.37 -17.25
C HIS A 126 7.80 -5.79 -16.66
N THR A 127 8.47 -5.96 -15.53
CA THR A 127 8.62 -7.26 -14.84
C THR A 127 7.33 -7.71 -14.15
N GLY A 128 6.41 -6.78 -13.80
CA GLY A 128 5.09 -7.17 -13.32
C GLY A 128 4.51 -6.38 -12.16
N VAL A 129 5.06 -5.21 -11.81
CA VAL A 129 4.48 -4.32 -10.80
C VAL A 129 3.32 -3.51 -11.41
N ASP A 130 2.15 -3.64 -10.81
CA ASP A 130 0.93 -2.95 -11.23
C ASP A 130 0.68 -1.67 -10.41
N ILE A 131 1.05 -1.67 -9.12
CA ILE A 131 0.80 -0.57 -8.18
C ILE A 131 2.10 -0.17 -7.48
N PHE A 132 2.50 1.08 -7.66
CA PHE A 132 3.64 1.67 -6.96
C PHE A 132 3.13 2.50 -5.77
N ARG A 133 3.31 2.00 -4.55
CA ARG A 133 3.09 2.77 -3.33
C ARG A 133 4.32 3.60 -3.03
N ILE A 134 4.25 4.88 -3.37
CA ILE A 134 5.35 5.84 -3.27
C ILE A 134 5.20 6.61 -1.96
N PHE A 135 6.27 6.73 -1.18
CA PHE A 135 6.26 7.54 0.04
C PHE A 135 7.62 8.17 0.32
N ASP A 136 7.59 9.17 1.18
CA ASP A 136 8.75 9.71 1.89
C ASP A 136 8.49 9.73 3.39
N ALA A 137 9.47 9.31 4.20
CA ALA A 137 9.29 9.18 5.65
C ALA A 137 9.05 10.53 6.35
N LEU A 138 9.50 11.62 5.74
CA LEU A 138 9.32 12.99 6.23
C LEU A 138 8.22 13.78 5.50
N ASN A 139 7.44 13.10 4.66
CA ASN A 139 6.39 13.71 3.84
C ASN A 139 6.88 14.81 2.88
N ASP A 140 8.12 14.70 2.40
CA ASP A 140 8.64 15.62 1.40
C ASP A 140 8.19 15.22 0.00
N VAL A 141 7.17 15.90 -0.51
CA VAL A 141 6.60 15.64 -1.85
C VAL A 141 7.65 15.84 -2.95
N SER A 142 8.63 16.72 -2.75
CA SER A 142 9.72 16.92 -3.74
C SER A 142 10.58 15.67 -3.93
N GLN A 143 10.70 14.84 -2.90
CA GLN A 143 11.39 13.54 -2.97
C GLN A 143 10.51 12.45 -3.61
N MET A 144 9.19 12.59 -3.57
CA MET A 144 8.26 11.65 -4.19
C MET A 144 7.97 11.97 -5.66
N ALA A 145 7.95 13.25 -6.03
CA ALA A 145 7.54 13.74 -7.35
C ALA A 145 8.26 13.06 -8.53
N PRO A 146 9.59 12.81 -8.52
CA PRO A 146 10.24 12.11 -9.63
C PRO A 146 9.72 10.68 -9.83
N ALA A 147 9.48 9.94 -8.75
CA ALA A 147 8.92 8.58 -8.83
C ALA A 147 7.45 8.60 -9.32
N ILE A 148 6.64 9.56 -8.85
CA ILE A 148 5.27 9.75 -9.34
C ILE A 148 5.28 10.04 -10.84
N ALA A 149 6.15 10.95 -11.30
CA ALA A 149 6.28 11.28 -12.70
C ALA A 149 6.76 10.09 -13.55
N ALA A 150 7.69 9.28 -13.05
CA ALA A 150 8.15 8.07 -13.72
C ALA A 150 6.99 7.07 -13.93
N VAL A 151 6.22 6.78 -12.88
CA VAL A 151 5.06 5.89 -12.99
C VAL A 151 4.05 6.43 -14.00
N ARG A 152 3.70 7.71 -13.89
CA ARG A 152 2.69 8.36 -14.75
C ARG A 152 3.05 8.42 -16.22
N ASN A 153 4.31 8.70 -16.52
CA ASN A 153 4.74 9.05 -17.88
C ASN A 153 5.37 7.87 -18.62
N LYS A 154 5.79 6.82 -17.92
CA LYS A 154 6.59 5.74 -18.49
C LYS A 154 5.95 4.37 -18.33
N THR A 155 4.84 4.26 -17.61
CA THR A 155 4.17 2.99 -17.35
C THR A 155 2.65 3.12 -17.41
N GLU A 156 1.96 1.99 -17.50
CA GLU A 156 0.51 1.88 -17.34
C GLU A 156 0.14 1.46 -15.91
N SER A 157 1.04 1.64 -14.95
CA SER A 157 0.85 1.26 -13.55
C SER A 157 0.20 2.39 -12.74
N LEU A 158 -0.33 2.03 -11.57
CA LEU A 158 -0.99 2.95 -10.66
C LEU A 158 0.02 3.62 -9.73
N ALA A 159 -0.02 4.96 -9.63
CA ALA A 159 0.72 5.73 -8.62
C ALA A 159 -0.15 5.90 -7.38
N GLU A 160 0.10 5.11 -6.36
CA GLU A 160 -0.47 5.28 -5.02
C GLU A 160 0.54 6.04 -4.16
N VAL A 161 0.14 7.16 -3.55
CA VAL A 161 1.09 8.03 -2.83
C VAL A 161 0.71 8.14 -1.36
N GLY A 162 1.65 7.73 -0.51
CA GLY A 162 1.46 7.61 0.92
C GLY A 162 1.83 8.87 1.70
N MET A 163 0.93 9.30 2.57
CA MET A 163 1.19 10.25 3.64
C MET A 163 1.66 9.48 4.88
N SER A 164 2.89 9.68 5.31
CA SER A 164 3.42 9.11 6.55
C SER A 164 2.69 9.73 7.74
N PHE A 165 1.88 8.92 8.44
CA PHE A 165 1.09 9.37 9.58
C PHE A 165 1.93 9.37 10.86
N THR A 166 1.81 10.44 11.64
CA THR A 166 2.42 10.59 12.95
C THR A 166 1.61 11.57 13.81
N GLY A 167 1.95 11.67 15.10
CA GLY A 167 1.27 12.57 16.03
C GLY A 167 -0.15 12.09 16.41
N ASN A 168 -0.92 13.01 16.98
CA ASN A 168 -2.32 12.81 17.34
C ASN A 168 -3.07 14.13 17.16
N PHE A 169 -3.56 14.39 15.96
CA PHE A 169 -4.26 15.64 15.65
C PHE A 169 -5.59 15.85 16.40
N LEU A 170 -6.05 14.85 17.16
CA LEU A 170 -7.19 15.00 18.09
C LEU A 170 -6.77 15.54 19.45
N ASP A 171 -5.47 15.56 19.77
CA ASP A 171 -4.96 16.23 20.97
C ASP A 171 -4.91 17.74 20.71
N PRO A 172 -5.59 18.58 21.52
CA PRO A 172 -5.53 20.04 21.37
C PRO A 172 -4.13 20.66 21.49
N LYS A 173 -3.15 19.89 21.98
CA LYS A 173 -1.75 20.30 22.10
C LYS A 173 -0.91 19.98 20.85
N GLU A 174 -1.45 19.21 19.92
CA GLU A 174 -0.78 18.90 18.66
C GLU A 174 -0.86 20.11 17.73
N ASP A 175 0.27 20.79 17.52
CA ASP A 175 0.35 22.02 16.75
C ASP A 175 1.03 21.84 15.37
N LEU A 176 1.68 20.70 15.14
CA LEU A 176 2.41 20.42 13.90
C LEU A 176 1.62 19.46 12.98
N TYR A 177 1.33 18.27 13.49
CA TYR A 177 0.68 17.20 12.68
C TYR A 177 -0.85 17.26 12.81
N THR A 178 -1.40 18.42 12.46
CA THR A 178 -2.84 18.71 12.54
C THR A 178 -3.60 18.06 11.35
N LEU A 179 -4.93 18.03 11.44
CA LEU A 179 -5.75 17.63 10.28
C LEU A 179 -5.47 18.51 9.06
N ASP A 180 -5.32 19.83 9.25
CA ASP A 180 -4.99 20.78 8.17
C ASP A 180 -3.62 20.48 7.53
N TYR A 181 -2.64 20.05 8.34
CA TYR A 181 -1.36 19.57 7.82
C TYR A 181 -1.54 18.41 6.81
N TYR A 182 -2.33 17.38 7.18
CA TYR A 182 -2.56 16.23 6.29
C TYR A 182 -3.36 16.61 5.05
N LEU A 183 -4.34 17.48 5.16
CA LEU A 183 -5.11 17.94 4.01
C LEU A 183 -4.24 18.75 3.03
N LYS A 184 -3.39 19.65 3.52
CA LYS A 184 -2.42 20.38 2.69
C LYS A 184 -1.35 19.47 2.07
N LEU A 185 -0.94 18.44 2.79
CA LEU A 185 -0.05 17.42 2.23
C LEU A 185 -0.72 16.65 1.11
N ALA A 186 -1.98 16.26 1.30
CA ALA A 186 -2.78 15.58 0.28
C ALA A 186 -2.99 16.46 -0.97
N ASP A 187 -3.25 17.78 -0.83
CA ASP A 187 -3.31 18.71 -1.96
C ASP A 187 -2.03 18.62 -2.81
N ARG A 188 -0.85 18.70 -2.17
CA ARG A 188 0.44 18.62 -2.87
C ARG A 188 0.67 17.28 -3.55
N ILE A 189 0.20 16.19 -2.95
CA ILE A 189 0.29 14.83 -3.50
C ILE A 189 -0.62 14.70 -4.73
N VAL A 190 -1.84 15.22 -4.65
CA VAL A 190 -2.78 15.25 -5.79
C VAL A 190 -2.23 16.10 -6.93
N ASP A 191 -1.68 17.28 -6.63
CA ASP A 191 -1.05 18.16 -7.62
C ASP A 191 0.17 17.49 -8.28
N ALA A 192 0.88 16.62 -7.56
CA ALA A 192 2.00 15.83 -8.11
C ALA A 192 1.54 14.68 -9.02
N GLY A 193 0.24 14.36 -9.05
CA GLY A 193 -0.35 13.40 -9.97
C GLY A 193 -0.63 12.01 -9.39
N ALA A 194 -0.88 11.88 -8.09
CA ALA A 194 -1.31 10.62 -7.49
C ALA A 194 -2.63 10.11 -8.10
N HIS A 195 -2.74 8.80 -8.31
CA HIS A 195 -4.01 8.14 -8.65
C HIS A 195 -4.80 7.74 -7.39
N VAL A 196 -4.08 7.42 -6.31
CA VAL A 196 -4.64 6.96 -5.03
C VAL A 196 -3.92 7.69 -3.90
N LEU A 197 -4.68 8.18 -2.92
CA LEU A 197 -4.14 8.71 -1.66
C LEU A 197 -4.01 7.58 -0.65
N ALA A 198 -2.81 7.34 -0.12
CA ALA A 198 -2.62 6.37 0.94
C ALA A 198 -2.30 7.05 2.27
N ILE A 199 -2.92 6.56 3.35
CA ILE A 199 -2.53 6.87 4.72
C ILE A 199 -1.57 5.78 5.16
N LYS A 200 -0.32 6.13 5.45
CA LYS A 200 0.72 5.19 5.86
C LYS A 200 1.05 5.36 7.33
N ASP A 201 0.39 4.60 8.18
CA ASP A 201 0.63 4.54 9.62
C ASP A 201 1.65 3.43 9.96
N MET A 202 2.92 3.77 9.91
CA MET A 202 4.03 2.82 10.08
C MET A 202 4.22 2.29 11.50
N ALA A 203 3.58 2.90 12.50
CA ALA A 203 3.79 2.58 13.91
C ALA A 203 2.51 2.23 14.67
N GLY A 204 1.36 2.19 14.01
CA GLY A 204 0.08 1.95 14.66
C GLY A 204 -0.37 3.09 15.57
N LEU A 205 -0.09 4.33 15.16
CA LEU A 205 -0.43 5.54 15.94
C LEU A 205 -1.86 6.02 15.67
N LEU A 206 -2.38 5.74 14.48
CA LEU A 206 -3.72 6.14 14.08
C LEU A 206 -4.76 5.41 14.93
N ARG A 207 -5.61 6.16 15.63
CA ARG A 207 -6.68 5.64 16.49
C ARG A 207 -8.00 5.63 15.73
N PRO A 208 -8.99 4.80 16.14
CA PRO A 208 -10.26 4.67 15.41
C PRO A 208 -10.95 6.00 15.11
N GLN A 209 -11.10 6.87 16.11
CA GLN A 209 -11.73 8.18 15.91
C GLN A 209 -10.93 9.09 14.96
N ALA A 210 -9.60 9.07 15.06
CA ALA A 210 -8.74 9.83 14.16
C ALA A 210 -8.81 9.30 12.72
N ALA A 211 -8.89 7.99 12.56
CA ALA A 211 -9.09 7.36 11.25
C ALA A 211 -10.40 7.81 10.61
N SER A 212 -11.52 7.78 11.35
CA SER A 212 -12.81 8.27 10.85
C SER A 212 -12.73 9.73 10.40
N VAL A 213 -12.14 10.61 11.22
CA VAL A 213 -12.03 12.03 10.88
C VAL A 213 -11.15 12.25 9.66
N LEU A 214 -9.97 11.62 9.59
CA LEU A 214 -9.03 11.80 8.48
C LEU A 214 -9.60 11.24 7.16
N VAL A 215 -10.14 10.02 7.20
CA VAL A 215 -10.73 9.39 6.00
C VAL A 215 -11.91 10.22 5.50
N SER A 216 -12.85 10.62 6.36
CA SER A 216 -13.98 11.46 5.96
C SER A 216 -13.53 12.77 5.33
N ALA A 217 -12.54 13.46 5.93
CA ALA A 217 -12.04 14.73 5.41
C ALA A 217 -11.33 14.57 4.05
N LEU A 218 -10.57 13.50 3.85
CA LEU A 218 -9.95 13.19 2.55
C LEU A 218 -11.00 12.84 1.48
N ARG A 219 -11.99 12.03 1.84
CA ARG A 219 -13.10 11.62 0.96
C ARG A 219 -13.98 12.80 0.53
N GLU A 220 -14.20 13.75 1.42
CA GLU A 220 -14.96 14.97 1.13
C GLU A 220 -14.19 15.94 0.23
N ARG A 221 -12.86 16.04 0.42
CA ARG A 221 -12.03 17.00 -0.30
C ARG A 221 -11.59 16.54 -1.69
N PHE A 222 -11.36 15.23 -1.89
CA PHE A 222 -10.77 14.68 -3.11
C PHE A 222 -11.63 13.59 -3.74
N ASP A 223 -11.67 13.59 -5.07
CA ASP A 223 -12.32 12.54 -5.87
C ASP A 223 -11.32 11.42 -6.22
N LEU A 224 -10.40 11.12 -5.32
CA LEU A 224 -9.45 10.02 -5.42
C LEU A 224 -9.78 8.95 -4.38
N PRO A 225 -9.50 7.66 -4.67
CA PRO A 225 -9.65 6.64 -3.65
C PRO A 225 -8.65 6.83 -2.52
N VAL A 226 -9.07 6.48 -1.31
CA VAL A 226 -8.26 6.51 -0.08
C VAL A 226 -7.94 5.09 0.34
N HIS A 227 -6.65 4.79 0.53
CA HIS A 227 -6.14 3.49 0.97
C HIS A 227 -5.50 3.63 2.35
N LEU A 228 -5.88 2.80 3.31
CA LEU A 228 -5.31 2.83 4.67
C LEU A 228 -4.38 1.64 4.91
N HIS A 229 -3.13 1.96 5.22
CA HIS A 229 -2.11 1.03 5.70
C HIS A 229 -1.78 1.35 7.16
N THR A 230 -1.82 0.36 8.05
CA THR A 230 -1.44 0.52 9.45
C THR A 230 -0.79 -0.73 10.01
N HIS A 231 0.11 -0.58 10.99
CA HIS A 231 0.76 -1.66 11.73
C HIS A 231 0.04 -1.90 13.06
N ASP A 232 -0.15 -3.15 13.45
CA ASP A 232 -0.93 -3.55 14.63
C ASP A 232 -0.09 -3.58 15.92
N THR A 233 0.83 -2.64 16.07
CA THR A 233 1.82 -2.60 17.14
C THR A 233 1.20 -2.66 18.54
N ALA A 234 0.04 -2.04 18.73
CA ALA A 234 -0.70 -2.04 19.98
C ALA A 234 -1.83 -3.08 20.06
N GLY A 235 -2.03 -3.90 19.00
CA GLY A 235 -3.09 -4.89 18.92
C GLY A 235 -4.50 -4.33 18.77
N GLY A 236 -4.64 -3.05 18.41
CA GLY A 236 -5.93 -2.37 18.32
C GLY A 236 -6.31 -1.92 16.91
N GLN A 237 -5.49 -2.24 15.91
CA GLN A 237 -5.65 -1.63 14.59
C GLN A 237 -6.78 -2.24 13.76
N LEU A 238 -7.29 -3.43 14.10
CA LEU A 238 -8.54 -3.89 13.51
C LEU A 238 -9.69 -2.89 13.78
N ALA A 239 -9.80 -2.37 15.01
CA ALA A 239 -10.80 -1.35 15.33
C ALA A 239 -10.58 -0.05 14.53
N THR A 240 -9.33 0.32 14.26
CA THR A 240 -9.00 1.48 13.41
C THR A 240 -9.42 1.23 11.95
N LEU A 241 -9.18 0.03 11.41
CA LEU A 241 -9.63 -0.34 10.06
C LEU A 241 -11.16 -0.28 9.95
N LEU A 242 -11.89 -0.86 10.93
CA LEU A 242 -13.34 -0.84 10.93
C LEU A 242 -13.90 0.59 10.98
N ALA A 243 -13.33 1.45 11.82
CA ALA A 243 -13.72 2.86 11.89
C ALA A 243 -13.41 3.62 10.57
N ALA A 244 -12.33 3.28 9.88
CA ALA A 244 -12.02 3.82 8.56
C ALA A 244 -13.01 3.30 7.49
N VAL A 245 -13.40 2.03 7.56
CA VAL A 245 -14.40 1.42 6.67
C VAL A 245 -15.75 2.12 6.82
N ASP A 246 -16.20 2.34 8.05
CA ASP A 246 -17.43 3.10 8.33
C ASP A 246 -17.36 4.55 7.83
N ALA A 247 -16.17 5.15 7.82
CA ALA A 247 -15.92 6.49 7.28
C ALA A 247 -15.77 6.52 5.74
N GLY A 248 -15.83 5.36 5.09
CA GLY A 248 -15.83 5.24 3.64
C GLY A 248 -14.45 5.06 3.01
N VAL A 249 -13.43 4.56 3.72
CA VAL A 249 -12.14 4.21 3.09
C VAL A 249 -12.36 3.23 1.93
N ASP A 250 -11.63 3.41 0.83
CA ASP A 250 -11.85 2.58 -0.37
C ASP A 250 -11.09 1.26 -0.31
N ALA A 251 -9.89 1.27 0.29
CA ALA A 251 -9.06 0.08 0.42
C ALA A 251 -8.31 0.04 1.76
N VAL A 252 -7.98 -1.16 2.24
CA VAL A 252 -7.22 -1.38 3.47
C VAL A 252 -6.19 -2.49 3.31
N ASP A 253 -5.10 -2.39 4.09
CA ASP A 253 -4.05 -3.41 4.15
C ASP A 253 -4.26 -4.36 5.33
N VAL A 254 -4.07 -5.65 5.06
CA VAL A 254 -4.09 -6.72 6.06
C VAL A 254 -3.00 -7.76 5.78
N ALA A 255 -2.79 -8.69 6.70
CA ALA A 255 -1.90 -9.83 6.48
C ALA A 255 -2.60 -11.13 6.85
N SER A 256 -2.21 -12.25 6.23
CA SER A 256 -2.71 -13.57 6.61
C SER A 256 -2.45 -13.86 8.09
N ALA A 257 -3.38 -14.53 8.76
CA ALA A 257 -3.37 -14.68 10.23
C ALA A 257 -2.03 -15.16 10.84
N PRO A 258 -1.27 -16.10 10.24
CA PRO A 258 0.04 -16.50 10.76
C PRO A 258 1.12 -15.41 10.70
N MET A 259 0.91 -14.38 9.89
CA MET A 259 1.82 -13.27 9.65
C MET A 259 1.24 -11.92 10.06
N ALA A 260 0.14 -11.91 10.81
CA ALA A 260 -0.55 -10.71 11.26
C ALA A 260 -0.21 -10.34 12.72
N GLY A 261 -0.57 -9.10 13.07
CA GLY A 261 -0.43 -8.60 14.44
C GLY A 261 0.98 -8.14 14.79
N THR A 262 1.16 -7.68 16.01
CA THR A 262 2.40 -7.09 16.53
C THR A 262 2.93 -5.98 15.61
N THR A 263 4.14 -6.10 15.05
CA THR A 263 4.71 -5.12 14.11
C THR A 263 4.23 -5.28 12.66
N SER A 264 3.38 -6.28 12.38
CA SER A 264 2.75 -6.50 11.07
C SER A 264 1.37 -5.81 11.01
N GLN A 265 0.60 -6.10 9.99
CA GLN A 265 -0.75 -5.56 9.77
C GLN A 265 -1.80 -6.37 10.54
N PRO A 266 -3.05 -5.85 10.70
CA PRO A 266 -4.17 -6.62 11.24
C PRO A 266 -4.45 -7.89 10.43
N ALA A 267 -5.04 -8.88 11.10
CA ALA A 267 -5.32 -10.16 10.48
C ALA A 267 -6.41 -10.06 9.40
N PHE A 268 -6.13 -10.60 8.23
CA PHE A 268 -7.04 -10.66 7.08
C PHE A 268 -8.37 -11.31 7.44
N SER A 269 -8.32 -12.52 8.01
CA SER A 269 -9.52 -13.27 8.41
C SER A 269 -10.38 -12.52 9.44
N SER A 270 -9.76 -11.73 10.32
CA SER A 270 -10.51 -10.94 11.31
C SER A 270 -11.24 -9.77 10.66
N LEU A 271 -10.66 -9.12 9.66
CA LEU A 271 -11.33 -8.07 8.91
C LEU A 271 -12.52 -8.64 8.12
N VAL A 272 -12.30 -9.72 7.36
CA VAL A 272 -13.35 -10.38 6.56
C VAL A 272 -14.52 -10.77 7.45
N ALA A 273 -14.24 -11.49 8.55
CA ALA A 273 -15.30 -11.93 9.48
C ALA A 273 -16.05 -10.76 10.15
N ALA A 274 -15.36 -9.64 10.42
CA ALA A 274 -16.00 -8.47 11.02
C ALA A 274 -16.91 -7.70 10.05
N LEU A 275 -16.66 -7.80 8.75
CA LEU A 275 -17.43 -7.10 7.71
C LEU A 275 -18.44 -7.99 7.00
N GLU A 276 -18.44 -9.30 7.26
CA GLU A 276 -19.37 -10.26 6.67
C GLU A 276 -20.83 -9.82 6.90
N ASN A 277 -21.62 -9.81 5.84
CA ASN A 277 -23.03 -9.39 5.83
C ASN A 277 -23.28 -7.90 6.18
N THR A 278 -22.27 -7.05 6.12
CA THR A 278 -22.44 -5.58 6.21
C THR A 278 -22.55 -4.95 4.81
N GLU A 279 -22.90 -3.65 4.75
CA GLU A 279 -22.89 -2.90 3.49
C GLU A 279 -21.48 -2.76 2.89
N ARG A 280 -20.44 -2.95 3.71
CA ARG A 280 -19.03 -2.84 3.33
C ARG A 280 -18.32 -4.19 3.26
N ASP A 281 -19.08 -5.28 3.14
CA ASP A 281 -18.56 -6.64 3.02
C ASP A 281 -17.48 -6.71 1.92
N THR A 282 -16.37 -7.38 2.22
CA THR A 282 -15.23 -7.49 1.29
C THR A 282 -15.52 -8.34 0.07
N GLY A 283 -16.50 -9.23 0.15
CA GLY A 283 -16.82 -10.23 -0.88
C GLY A 283 -15.82 -11.39 -0.95
N ILE A 284 -14.91 -11.54 0.04
CA ILE A 284 -13.87 -12.57 0.10
C ILE A 284 -14.29 -13.71 1.03
#